data_05742ca44593b308a888fa75de8b34d1
#
_entry.id   05742ca44593b308a888fa75de8b34d1
#
_cell.length_a   1.000
_cell.length_b   1.000
_cell.length_c   1.000
_cell.angle_alpha   90.00
_cell.angle_beta   90.00
_cell.angle_gamma   90.00
#
_symmetry.space_group_name_H-M   'P 1'
#
loop_
_entity.id
_entity.type
_entity.pdbx_description
1 polymer ?
#
loop_
_entity_poly.entity_id
_entity_poly.type
_entity_poly.pdbx_seq_one_letter_code
_entity_poly.pdbx_strand_id
1 'polypeptide(L)'
;MPPPPEHDVRAAVKIVQDHADRIYTWNYERSRPQLVTLYNKAMASQWNSMTDLDWSTDVDPEGLVDLSSPGMRLVRLAAGAPGSPIAAWTDREFTGLGTEMFKANISQFMHGEQGAMMVAAKIVETVPWIDAK
;
A
#
# COMPACT_ATOMS: atom_id res chain seq x y z
N MET A 1 2.65 4.21 -23.35
CA MET A 1 1.25 3.77 -23.17
C MET A 1 0.38 4.99 -23.40
N PRO A 2 -0.59 5.01 -24.33
CA PRO A 2 -1.50 6.14 -24.45
C PRO A 2 -2.34 6.30 -23.17
N PRO A 3 -2.74 7.51 -22.79
CA PRO A 3 -3.62 7.70 -21.65
C PRO A 3 -4.97 7.01 -21.89
N PRO A 4 -5.61 6.46 -20.85
CA PRO A 4 -6.93 5.87 -20.97
C PRO A 4 -7.95 6.90 -21.47
N PRO A 5 -8.98 6.50 -22.20
CA PRO A 5 -10.01 7.40 -22.69
C PRO A 5 -10.75 8.07 -21.52
N GLU A 6 -11.05 9.36 -21.66
CA GLU A 6 -11.55 10.26 -20.60
C GLU A 6 -12.85 9.77 -19.90
N HIS A 7 -13.66 8.96 -20.57
CA HIS A 7 -14.89 8.42 -19.98
C HIS A 7 -14.66 7.29 -18.96
N ASP A 8 -13.51 6.60 -18.99
CA ASP A 8 -13.20 5.53 -18.04
C ASP A 8 -12.69 6.06 -16.68
N VAL A 9 -12.14 7.27 -16.68
CA VAL A 9 -11.61 7.87 -15.44
C VAL A 9 -12.71 8.08 -14.39
N ARG A 10 -13.90 8.55 -14.79
CA ARG A 10 -15.01 8.82 -13.87
C ARG A 10 -15.62 7.57 -13.24
N ALA A 11 -15.59 6.44 -13.95
CA ALA A 11 -16.07 5.17 -13.43
C ALA A 11 -15.09 4.56 -12.42
N ALA A 12 -13.81 4.93 -12.49
CA ALA A 12 -12.74 4.41 -11.66
C ALA A 12 -12.47 5.24 -10.38
N VAL A 13 -13.14 6.40 -10.19
CA VAL A 13 -12.89 7.27 -9.03
C VAL A 13 -14.02 7.18 -8.01
N LYS A 14 -13.64 7.21 -6.73
CA LYS A 14 -14.56 7.37 -5.61
C LYS A 14 -14.39 8.77 -5.02
N ILE A 15 -15.47 9.56 -5.01
CA ILE A 15 -15.48 10.84 -4.35
C ILE A 15 -15.75 10.64 -2.87
N VAL A 16 -14.81 11.07 -2.03
CA VAL A 16 -14.96 11.13 -0.57
C VAL A 16 -15.11 12.60 -0.19
N GLN A 17 -16.27 12.96 0.36
CA GLN A 17 -16.50 14.32 0.85
C GLN A 17 -15.82 14.52 2.20
N ASP A 18 -15.23 15.68 2.39
CA ASP A 18 -14.54 16.07 3.60
C ASP A 18 -14.92 17.52 3.98
N HIS A 19 -15.12 17.77 5.27
CA HIS A 19 -15.58 19.05 5.85
C HIS A 19 -14.58 19.61 6.86
N ALA A 20 -13.28 19.44 6.63
CA ALA A 20 -12.27 20.03 7.50
C ALA A 20 -11.91 21.46 7.06
N ASP A 21 -11.70 22.34 8.05
CA ASP A 21 -11.23 23.70 7.81
C ASP A 21 -9.77 23.69 7.34
N ARG A 22 -9.46 24.55 6.37
CA ARG A 22 -8.07 24.79 5.94
C ARG A 22 -7.44 25.84 6.82
N ILE A 23 -6.22 25.58 7.28
CA ILE A 23 -5.46 26.48 8.15
C ILE A 23 -4.33 27.11 7.36
N TYR A 24 -4.38 28.43 7.19
CA TYR A 24 -3.28 29.21 6.65
C TYR A 24 -2.39 29.69 7.80
N THR A 25 -1.08 29.38 7.73
CA THR A 25 -0.12 29.72 8.78
C THR A 25 0.69 30.95 8.38
N TRP A 26 0.60 32.02 9.14
CA TRP A 26 1.40 33.26 8.97
C TRP A 26 2.73 33.21 9.73
N ASN A 27 2.85 32.33 10.72
CA ASN A 27 4.08 32.15 11.49
C ASN A 27 4.94 31.05 10.84
N TYR A 28 6.11 31.44 10.35
CA TYR A 28 7.10 30.55 9.74
C TYR A 28 8.24 30.16 10.68
N GLU A 29 8.15 30.51 11.97
CA GLU A 29 9.12 30.06 12.97
C GLU A 29 9.03 28.55 13.17
N ARG A 30 10.18 27.90 13.08
CA ARG A 30 10.30 26.47 13.36
C ARG A 30 10.37 26.23 14.85
N SER A 31 9.23 25.91 15.44
CA SER A 31 9.05 25.75 16.90
C SER A 31 9.03 24.28 17.35
N ARG A 32 9.12 23.33 16.41
CA ARG A 32 9.01 21.90 16.67
C ARG A 32 10.26 21.14 16.22
N PRO A 33 11.37 21.14 17.02
CA PRO A 33 12.64 20.52 16.62
C PRO A 33 12.55 19.06 16.21
N GLN A 34 11.63 18.29 16.84
CA GLN A 34 11.40 16.90 16.49
C GLN A 34 10.85 16.73 15.08
N LEU A 35 9.92 17.60 14.64
CA LEU A 35 9.38 17.57 13.27
C LEU A 35 10.45 17.98 12.25
N VAL A 36 11.27 18.97 12.56
CA VAL A 36 12.43 19.36 11.73
C VAL A 36 13.39 18.19 11.57
N THR A 37 13.67 17.47 12.66
CA THR A 37 14.55 16.27 12.62
C THR A 37 13.94 15.18 11.74
N LEU A 38 12.64 14.92 11.84
CA LEU A 38 11.94 13.95 10.99
C LEU A 38 11.97 14.35 9.51
N TYR A 39 11.73 15.62 9.21
CA TYR A 39 11.82 16.14 7.86
C TYR A 39 13.22 15.93 7.27
N ASN A 40 14.27 16.33 8.00
CA ASN A 40 15.65 16.17 7.54
C ASN A 40 16.00 14.69 7.33
N LYS A 41 15.53 13.80 8.21
CA LYS A 41 15.72 12.36 8.04
C LYS A 41 15.01 11.84 6.80
N ALA A 42 13.76 12.27 6.55
CA ALA A 42 13.01 11.89 5.35
C ALA A 42 13.73 12.34 4.08
N MET A 43 14.20 13.59 4.03
CA MET A 43 14.96 14.11 2.90
C MET A 43 16.27 13.35 2.65
N ALA A 44 17.00 13.01 3.71
CA ALA A 44 18.25 12.24 3.61
C ALA A 44 18.04 10.78 3.19
N SER A 45 16.85 10.23 3.44
CA SER A 45 16.48 8.84 3.11
C SER A 45 15.59 8.74 1.85
N GLN A 46 15.42 9.85 1.14
CA GLN A 46 14.63 9.86 -0.08
C GLN A 46 15.28 8.97 -1.15
N TRP A 47 14.51 8.12 -1.76
CA TRP A 47 14.94 7.25 -2.84
C TRP A 47 14.07 7.46 -4.09
N ASN A 48 14.60 7.11 -5.24
CA ASN A 48 13.93 7.23 -6.52
C ASN A 48 13.68 5.83 -7.11
N SER A 49 12.43 5.43 -7.21
CA SER A 49 12.05 4.12 -7.73
C SER A 49 12.57 3.83 -9.13
N MET A 50 12.81 4.86 -9.93
CA MET A 50 13.28 4.68 -11.32
C MET A 50 14.78 4.41 -11.41
N THR A 51 15.56 4.82 -10.40
CA THR A 51 17.03 4.71 -10.41
C THR A 51 17.58 3.77 -9.35
N ASP A 52 16.87 3.61 -8.23
CA ASP A 52 17.37 2.92 -7.06
C ASP A 52 16.85 1.48 -6.94
N LEU A 53 15.89 1.10 -7.82
CA LEU A 53 15.40 -0.27 -7.95
C LEU A 53 15.85 -0.88 -9.27
N ASP A 54 16.28 -2.15 -9.20
CA ASP A 54 16.57 -2.94 -10.38
C ASP A 54 15.30 -3.57 -10.94
N TRP A 55 14.66 -2.89 -11.89
CA TRP A 55 13.46 -3.35 -12.56
C TRP A 55 13.69 -4.53 -13.53
N SER A 56 14.95 -4.92 -13.76
CA SER A 56 15.26 -6.11 -14.56
C SER A 56 15.17 -7.40 -13.76
N THR A 57 15.04 -7.31 -12.43
CA THR A 57 14.86 -8.46 -11.56
C THR A 57 13.57 -9.20 -11.92
N ASP A 58 13.71 -10.44 -12.35
CA ASP A 58 12.58 -11.35 -12.57
C ASP A 58 12.01 -11.81 -11.23
N VAL A 59 10.72 -11.63 -11.04
CA VAL A 59 10.01 -12.01 -9.82
C VAL A 59 9.07 -13.17 -10.15
N ASP A 60 9.34 -14.35 -9.58
CA ASP A 60 8.44 -15.51 -9.64
C ASP A 60 7.48 -15.50 -8.43
N PRO A 61 6.22 -15.08 -8.60
CA PRO A 61 5.26 -15.03 -7.51
C PRO A 61 4.91 -16.42 -6.93
N GLU A 62 4.98 -17.48 -7.74
CA GLU A 62 4.72 -18.87 -7.28
C GLU A 62 5.87 -19.36 -6.41
N GLY A 63 7.11 -19.04 -6.77
CA GLY A 63 8.30 -19.36 -5.99
C GLY A 63 8.37 -18.66 -4.63
N LEU A 64 7.62 -17.57 -4.44
CA LEU A 64 7.52 -16.88 -3.15
C LEU A 64 6.54 -17.53 -2.18
N VAL A 65 5.71 -18.50 -2.62
CA VAL A 65 4.71 -19.14 -1.76
C VAL A 65 5.36 -20.22 -0.89
N ASP A 66 5.46 -19.95 0.40
CA ASP A 66 5.86 -20.94 1.40
C ASP A 66 4.64 -21.71 1.92
N LEU A 67 4.46 -22.93 1.42
CA LEU A 67 3.39 -23.83 1.86
C LEU A 67 3.55 -24.29 3.33
N SER A 68 4.72 -24.11 3.93
CA SER A 68 4.98 -24.39 5.35
C SER A 68 4.70 -23.21 6.27
N SER A 69 4.41 -22.04 5.71
CA SER A 69 4.09 -20.82 6.48
C SER A 69 2.89 -21.04 7.41
N PRO A 70 2.82 -20.34 8.56
CA PRO A 70 1.70 -20.49 9.50
C PRO A 70 0.33 -20.27 8.85
N GLY A 71 0.21 -19.32 7.93
CA GLY A 71 -1.02 -19.03 7.19
C GLY A 71 -1.45 -20.20 6.31
N MET A 72 -0.55 -20.74 5.50
CA MET A 72 -0.83 -21.87 4.62
C MET A 72 -1.10 -23.16 5.40
N ARG A 73 -0.45 -23.35 6.55
CA ARG A 73 -0.76 -24.49 7.45
C ARG A 73 -2.19 -24.41 7.98
N LEU A 74 -2.69 -23.23 8.34
CA LEU A 74 -4.08 -23.06 8.77
C LEU A 74 -5.06 -23.37 7.64
N VAL A 75 -4.78 -22.91 6.41
CA VAL A 75 -5.60 -23.24 5.23
C VAL A 75 -5.63 -24.74 4.98
N ARG A 76 -4.49 -25.42 5.05
CA ARG A 76 -4.41 -26.89 4.89
C ARG A 76 -5.15 -27.65 6.01
N LEU A 77 -5.08 -27.15 7.24
CA LEU A 77 -5.85 -27.72 8.35
C LEU A 77 -7.35 -27.59 8.08
N ALA A 78 -7.82 -26.44 7.60
CA ALA A 78 -9.21 -26.24 7.21
C ALA A 78 -9.62 -27.09 6.00
N ALA A 79 -8.70 -27.35 5.06
CA ALA A 79 -8.91 -28.25 3.94
C ALA A 79 -9.18 -29.70 4.40
N GLY A 80 -8.53 -30.15 5.47
CA GLY A 80 -8.73 -31.47 6.06
C GLY A 80 -10.04 -31.64 6.85
N ALA A 81 -10.84 -30.61 7.03
CA ALA A 81 -12.12 -30.70 7.75
C ALA A 81 -13.16 -31.52 6.97
N PRO A 82 -14.04 -32.27 7.64
CA PRO A 82 -15.13 -33.01 6.99
C PRO A 82 -15.99 -32.11 6.11
N GLY A 83 -16.18 -32.48 4.85
CA GLY A 83 -16.99 -31.71 3.89
C GLY A 83 -16.30 -30.48 3.31
N SER A 84 -15.01 -30.29 3.54
CA SER A 84 -14.26 -29.18 2.93
C SER A 84 -14.26 -29.30 1.40
N PRO A 85 -14.61 -28.22 0.67
CA PRO A 85 -14.59 -28.21 -0.80
C PRO A 85 -13.18 -28.28 -1.38
N ILE A 86 -12.16 -28.02 -0.57
CA ILE A 86 -10.75 -28.02 -0.96
C ILE A 86 -9.97 -29.20 -0.41
N ALA A 87 -10.67 -30.24 0.10
CA ALA A 87 -10.04 -31.43 0.71
C ALA A 87 -9.15 -32.22 -0.28
N ALA A 88 -9.47 -32.17 -1.57
CA ALA A 88 -8.73 -32.87 -2.62
C ALA A 88 -7.64 -32.02 -3.29
N TRP A 89 -7.39 -30.80 -2.81
CA TRP A 89 -6.40 -29.92 -3.42
C TRP A 89 -4.98 -30.45 -3.28
N THR A 90 -4.24 -30.32 -4.36
CA THR A 90 -2.82 -30.62 -4.46
C THR A 90 -1.97 -29.43 -3.99
N ASP A 91 -0.67 -29.64 -3.80
CA ASP A 91 0.27 -28.57 -3.49
C ASP A 91 0.26 -27.46 -4.53
N ARG A 92 0.07 -27.80 -5.81
CA ARG A 92 -0.04 -26.82 -6.90
C ARG A 92 -1.24 -25.88 -6.70
N GLU A 93 -2.38 -26.40 -6.29
CA GLU A 93 -3.58 -25.60 -6.05
C GLU A 93 -3.42 -24.70 -4.82
N PHE A 94 -2.76 -25.21 -3.77
CA PHE A 94 -2.40 -24.38 -2.61
C PHE A 94 -1.37 -23.30 -2.96
N THR A 95 -0.39 -23.58 -3.84
CA THR A 95 0.53 -22.58 -4.35
C THR A 95 -0.23 -21.50 -5.13
N GLY A 96 -1.16 -21.91 -6.02
CA GLY A 96 -2.02 -20.96 -6.72
C GLY A 96 -2.83 -20.06 -5.78
N LEU A 97 -3.42 -20.62 -4.73
CA LEU A 97 -4.10 -19.84 -3.70
C LEU A 97 -3.15 -18.85 -3.02
N GLY A 98 -1.95 -19.29 -2.62
CA GLY A 98 -0.94 -18.42 -2.01
C GLY A 98 -0.54 -17.26 -2.93
N THR A 99 -0.39 -17.52 -4.21
CA THR A 99 -0.09 -16.52 -5.23
C THR A 99 -1.23 -15.49 -5.34
N GLU A 100 -2.48 -15.93 -5.39
CA GLU A 100 -3.63 -15.01 -5.43
C GLU A 100 -3.78 -14.20 -4.14
N MET A 101 -3.52 -14.79 -2.98
CA MET A 101 -3.48 -14.07 -1.71
C MET A 101 -2.37 -13.01 -1.70
N PHE A 102 -1.20 -13.32 -2.23
CA PHE A 102 -0.11 -12.36 -2.36
C PHE A 102 -0.50 -11.19 -3.27
N LYS A 103 -1.06 -11.48 -4.46
CA LYS A 103 -1.55 -10.44 -5.38
C LYS A 103 -2.62 -9.55 -4.73
N ALA A 104 -3.56 -10.15 -4.00
CA ALA A 104 -4.58 -9.40 -3.26
C ALA A 104 -3.96 -8.48 -2.20
N ASN A 105 -2.97 -8.95 -1.45
CA ASN A 105 -2.26 -8.13 -0.47
C ASN A 105 -1.53 -6.96 -1.11
N ILE A 106 -0.78 -7.18 -2.21
CA ILE A 106 -0.10 -6.10 -2.94
C ILE A 106 -1.10 -5.07 -3.45
N SER A 107 -2.25 -5.52 -3.98
CA SER A 107 -3.32 -4.61 -4.40
C SER A 107 -3.84 -3.76 -3.23
N GLN A 108 -4.01 -4.34 -2.04
CA GLN A 108 -4.41 -3.58 -0.84
C GLN A 108 -3.35 -2.56 -0.42
N PHE A 109 -2.06 -2.90 -0.50
CA PHE A 109 -0.98 -1.94 -0.25
C PHE A 109 -1.05 -0.75 -1.21
N MET A 110 -1.23 -0.98 -2.52
CA MET A 110 -1.36 0.10 -3.50
C MET A 110 -2.51 1.06 -3.15
N HIS A 111 -3.66 0.54 -2.73
CA HIS A 111 -4.78 1.37 -2.27
C HIS A 111 -4.46 2.09 -0.96
N GLY A 112 -3.75 1.43 -0.05
CA GLY A 112 -3.27 2.02 1.21
C GLY A 112 -2.34 3.21 0.98
N GLU A 113 -1.39 3.09 0.04
CA GLU A 113 -0.47 4.17 -0.33
C GLU A 113 -1.21 5.38 -0.91
N GLN A 114 -2.22 5.15 -1.75
CA GLN A 114 -3.07 6.25 -2.23
C GLN A 114 -3.79 6.93 -1.06
N GLY A 115 -4.32 6.16 -0.10
CA GLY A 115 -4.92 6.70 1.12
C GLY A 115 -3.93 7.51 1.95
N ALA A 116 -2.69 7.02 2.11
CA ALA A 116 -1.62 7.71 2.83
C ALA A 116 -1.28 9.07 2.18
N MET A 117 -1.21 9.15 0.85
CA MET A 117 -1.01 10.42 0.14
C MET A 117 -2.15 11.42 0.41
N MET A 118 -3.40 10.95 0.44
CA MET A 118 -4.56 11.79 0.76
C MET A 118 -4.49 12.31 2.20
N VAL A 119 -4.08 11.47 3.15
CA VAL A 119 -3.88 11.86 4.56
C VAL A 119 -2.75 12.88 4.68
N ALA A 120 -1.62 12.68 4.01
CA ALA A 120 -0.50 13.61 4.00
C ALA A 120 -0.93 14.99 3.45
N ALA A 121 -1.65 15.03 2.33
CA ALA A 121 -2.22 16.27 1.79
C ALA A 121 -3.15 16.95 2.80
N LYS A 122 -3.96 16.17 3.53
CA LYS A 122 -4.86 16.68 4.55
C LYS A 122 -4.12 17.27 5.74
N ILE A 123 -3.01 16.67 6.16
CA ILE A 123 -2.14 17.22 7.22
C ILE A 123 -1.64 18.61 6.81
N VAL A 124 -1.15 18.77 5.57
CA VAL A 124 -0.69 20.08 5.07
C VAL A 124 -1.80 21.13 5.15
N GLU A 125 -3.06 20.77 4.87
CA GLU A 125 -4.18 21.70 4.91
C GLU A 125 -4.62 22.09 6.33
N THR A 126 -4.54 21.16 7.29
CA THR A 126 -5.27 21.27 8.58
C THR A 126 -4.38 21.51 9.78
N VAL A 127 -3.06 21.33 9.69
CA VAL A 127 -2.18 21.60 10.85
C VAL A 127 -1.70 23.05 10.90
N PRO A 128 -1.59 23.64 12.11
CA PRO A 128 -1.19 25.05 12.24
C PRO A 128 0.33 25.27 12.21
N TRP A 129 1.15 24.22 12.36
CA TRP A 129 2.60 24.34 12.46
C TRP A 129 3.27 24.17 11.11
N ILE A 130 4.10 25.14 10.73
CA ILE A 130 4.86 25.10 9.48
C ILE A 130 5.81 23.89 9.42
N ASP A 131 6.33 23.44 10.56
CA ASP A 131 7.21 22.28 10.66
C ASP A 131 6.50 20.96 10.29
N ALA A 132 5.16 20.93 10.30
CA ALA A 132 4.36 19.74 10.01
C ALA A 132 3.71 19.78 8.61
N LYS A 133 3.83 20.91 7.90
CA LYS A 133 3.36 21.10 6.53
C LYS A 133 4.42 20.69 5.51
#